data_85b123e83206d22faec9de5d6aaf1982
#
_entry.id   85b123e83206d22faec9de5d6aaf1982
#
_cell.length_a   1.000
_cell.length_b   1.000
_cell.length_c   1.000
_cell.angle_alpha   90.00
_cell.angle_beta   90.00
_cell.angle_gamma   90.00
#
_symmetry.space_group_name_H-M   'P 1'
#
loop_
_entity.id
_entity.type
_entity.pdbx_description
1 polymer ?
#
loop_
_entity_poly.entity_id
_entity_poly.type
_entity_poly.pdbx_seq_one_letter_code
_entity_poly.pdbx_strand_id
1 'polypeptide(L)'
;MPIPEKRKLYYLLGEFQAFSHFSVGRLSTRDATNMPFIIWPNGSPCLIGNLYMHSLLLRKGRGRQGLSRKGQKGGSMGDYAAKVSQLVRLLYRDKLDPINLNDGRFSDYIAEIRKETSSYNPSQPKKSQNSVISTGRIWLDFLSFVGRFHGENQFVSETGSIRAHQECHKTTSKTGKLIVKYYLHHHSFGSRRRPHRRDPVSQEQIGLLKAAIRKCKSPSFVKVRMGCLIDLLNDTGARREEIANLRVEDVLRAMQMEHPLLRLDTLKREEGAERFVPVFITALKKLRQYIDVERRKIMRSVYKDGQDHGYFFVSETTGRRLTSAAISNEILTLRKLAGIKAQVTAHMFRHAFITNLFKLFIQRHQLTNVDEFRRALLDSQTFIAEITSWTGHLDNKSVEHYIHVAFGDLSNYKETVSSVHLVMAIHKYMAEQKELRAMLEEGMPVDEYARKSRALEDMAEKDFLIAEQRESALFRQKKGGS
;
A
#
# COMPACT_ATOMS: atom_id res chain seq x y z
N MET A 1 -1.37 -8.20 39.39
CA MET A 1 -1.04 -9.07 38.26
C MET A 1 -0.09 -8.32 37.33
N PRO A 2 1.04 -8.87 36.90
CA PRO A 2 1.90 -8.21 35.94
C PRO A 2 1.14 -8.06 34.61
N ILE A 3 1.10 -6.85 34.08
CA ILE A 3 0.41 -6.51 32.86
C ILE A 3 1.23 -7.08 31.71
N PRO A 4 0.63 -7.85 30.78
CA PRO A 4 1.39 -8.37 29.65
C PRO A 4 1.90 -7.19 28.79
N GLU A 5 3.21 -7.05 28.69
CA GLU A 5 3.92 -5.99 27.93
C GLU A 5 3.42 -5.80 26.49
N LYS A 6 2.74 -6.78 25.94
CA LYS A 6 2.34 -6.87 24.53
C LYS A 6 0.86 -6.60 24.25
N ARG A 7 0.06 -6.21 25.25
CA ARG A 7 -1.36 -5.94 25.01
C ARG A 7 -1.54 -4.71 24.09
N LYS A 8 -2.34 -4.84 23.05
CA LYS A 8 -2.76 -3.70 22.22
C LYS A 8 -3.63 -2.77 23.06
N LEU A 9 -3.28 -1.48 23.13
CA LEU A 9 -3.95 -0.49 23.97
C LEU A 9 -5.01 0.34 23.23
N TYR A 10 -5.42 -0.07 22.04
CA TYR A 10 -6.58 0.51 21.36
C TYR A 10 -7.29 -0.52 20.51
N TYR A 11 -8.56 -0.35 20.31
CA TYR A 11 -9.39 -1.09 19.36
C TYR A 11 -10.26 -0.11 18.57
N LEU A 12 -10.82 -0.54 17.45
CA LEU A 12 -11.70 0.28 16.64
C LEU A 12 -13.13 0.09 17.13
N LEU A 13 -13.84 1.18 17.35
CA LEU A 13 -15.27 1.13 17.56
C LEU A 13 -15.95 0.68 16.28
N GLY A 14 -16.98 -0.14 16.40
CA GLY A 14 -17.83 -0.52 15.27
C GLY A 14 -18.63 0.68 14.75
N GLU A 15 -19.88 0.49 14.39
CA GLU A 15 -20.78 1.58 14.08
C GLU A 15 -20.97 2.47 15.31
N PHE A 16 -20.58 3.73 15.20
CA PHE A 16 -20.61 4.67 16.31
C PHE A 16 -20.90 6.07 15.80
N GLN A 17 -21.89 6.74 16.46
CA GLN A 17 -22.24 8.12 16.21
C GLN A 17 -21.74 8.99 17.38
N ALA A 18 -20.79 9.87 17.12
CA ALA A 18 -20.30 10.82 18.10
C ALA A 18 -21.19 12.06 18.13
N PHE A 19 -21.38 12.61 19.33
CA PHE A 19 -22.04 13.92 19.50
C PHE A 19 -21.28 15.00 18.74
N SER A 20 -22.00 15.88 18.07
CA SER A 20 -21.43 17.04 17.39
C SER A 20 -21.85 18.34 18.04
N HIS A 21 -23.13 18.64 18.07
CA HIS A 21 -23.71 19.84 18.67
C HIS A 21 -25.24 19.71 18.79
N PHE A 22 -25.82 20.61 19.62
CA PHE A 22 -27.25 20.85 19.59
C PHE A 22 -27.60 21.97 18.60
N SER A 23 -28.62 21.78 17.80
CA SER A 23 -29.18 22.80 16.90
C SER A 23 -30.69 22.78 17.01
N VAL A 24 -31.27 23.91 17.49
CA VAL A 24 -32.71 24.18 17.60
C VAL A 24 -33.52 22.92 17.95
N GLY A 25 -33.29 22.35 19.16
CA GLY A 25 -34.01 21.18 19.67
C GLY A 25 -33.63 19.83 19.01
N ARG A 26 -32.63 19.78 18.14
CA ARG A 26 -32.14 18.57 17.51
C ARG A 26 -30.70 18.24 17.92
N LEU A 27 -30.51 16.98 18.31
CA LEU A 27 -29.19 16.42 18.52
C LEU A 27 -28.52 16.17 17.14
N SER A 28 -27.39 16.84 16.89
CA SER A 28 -26.56 16.58 15.73
C SER A 28 -25.45 15.60 16.09
N THR A 29 -25.33 14.54 15.32
CA THR A 29 -24.28 13.52 15.47
C THR A 29 -23.38 13.51 14.23
N ARG A 30 -22.20 12.91 14.41
CA ARG A 30 -21.25 12.68 13.33
C ARG A 30 -20.84 11.21 13.34
N ASP A 31 -20.77 10.60 12.15
CA ASP A 31 -20.23 9.25 12.00
C ASP A 31 -18.79 9.19 12.53
N ALA A 32 -18.59 8.33 13.52
CA ALA A 32 -17.31 8.03 14.15
C ALA A 32 -16.98 6.53 14.05
N THR A 33 -17.62 5.84 13.11
CA THR A 33 -17.35 4.43 12.80
C THR A 33 -15.86 4.20 12.58
N ASN A 34 -15.31 3.15 13.19
CA ASN A 34 -13.87 2.83 13.21
C ASN A 34 -12.98 3.89 13.90
N MET A 35 -13.53 4.75 14.74
CA MET A 35 -12.72 5.60 15.59
C MET A 35 -11.93 4.73 16.59
N PRO A 36 -10.60 4.94 16.73
CA PRO A 36 -9.82 4.24 17.74
C PRO A 36 -10.24 4.63 19.15
N PHE A 37 -10.43 3.63 20.00
CA PHE A 37 -10.72 3.79 21.43
C PHE A 37 -9.52 3.30 22.24
N ILE A 38 -8.91 4.18 23.01
CA ILE A 38 -7.68 3.94 23.76
C ILE A 38 -8.03 3.48 25.18
N ILE A 39 -7.32 2.46 25.64
CA ILE A 39 -7.41 1.94 27.01
C ILE A 39 -6.06 2.03 27.71
N TRP A 40 -6.11 2.15 29.02
CA TRP A 40 -4.95 2.00 29.88
C TRP A 40 -4.48 0.53 29.90
N PRO A 41 -3.23 0.24 30.27
CA PRO A 41 -2.73 -1.13 30.39
C PRO A 41 -3.57 -2.04 31.30
N ASN A 42 -4.23 -1.50 32.33
CA ASN A 42 -5.15 -2.23 33.19
C ASN A 42 -6.51 -2.58 32.54
N GLY A 43 -6.78 -2.04 31.33
CA GLY A 43 -8.01 -2.25 30.58
C GLY A 43 -9.07 -1.17 30.76
N SER A 44 -8.91 -0.23 31.69
CA SER A 44 -9.85 0.89 31.86
C SER A 44 -9.75 1.89 30.69
N PRO A 45 -10.82 2.62 30.34
CA PRO A 45 -10.80 3.65 29.31
C PRO A 45 -9.77 4.75 29.62
N CYS A 46 -8.94 5.12 28.64
CA CYS A 46 -8.07 6.29 28.72
C CYS A 46 -8.88 7.52 28.28
N LEU A 47 -9.57 8.18 29.21
CA LEU A 47 -10.50 9.27 28.90
C LEU A 47 -9.84 10.38 28.08
N ILE A 48 -8.72 10.92 28.55
CA ILE A 48 -8.01 12.01 27.85
C ILE A 48 -7.52 11.60 26.46
N GLY A 49 -7.08 10.34 26.30
CA GLY A 49 -6.72 9.77 24.99
C GLY A 49 -7.92 9.66 24.05
N ASN A 50 -9.09 9.30 24.58
CA ASN A 50 -10.33 9.17 23.79
C ASN A 50 -10.91 10.55 23.42
N LEU A 51 -10.85 11.54 24.31
CA LEU A 51 -11.20 12.92 23.99
C LEU A 51 -10.29 13.50 22.90
N TYR A 52 -8.99 13.18 22.94
CA TYR A 52 -8.07 13.53 21.86
C TYR A 52 -8.47 12.86 20.54
N MET A 53 -8.77 11.55 20.52
CA MET A 53 -9.27 10.88 19.31
C MET A 53 -10.54 11.52 18.77
N HIS A 54 -11.48 11.89 19.65
CA HIS A 54 -12.68 12.63 19.26
C HIS A 54 -12.33 13.99 18.63
N SER A 55 -11.40 14.76 19.20
CA SER A 55 -10.95 16.03 18.63
C SER A 55 -10.36 15.88 17.21
N LEU A 56 -9.74 14.73 16.91
CA LEU A 56 -9.21 14.43 15.58
C LEU A 56 -10.30 14.19 14.52
N LEU A 57 -11.53 13.85 14.91
CA LEU A 57 -12.68 13.79 13.97
C LEU A 57 -12.99 15.15 13.36
N LEU A 58 -12.72 16.24 14.12
CA LEU A 58 -12.97 17.61 13.70
C LEU A 58 -11.80 18.21 12.91
N ARG A 59 -10.63 17.56 12.94
CA ARG A 59 -9.43 18.07 12.27
C ARG A 59 -9.60 17.96 10.76
N LYS A 60 -9.48 19.10 10.06
CA LYS A 60 -9.52 19.14 8.60
C LYS A 60 -8.39 18.30 8.01
N GLY A 61 -8.75 17.16 7.40
CA GLY A 61 -7.84 16.29 6.65
C GLY A 61 -7.72 16.73 5.18
N ARG A 62 -7.01 15.93 4.38
CA ARG A 62 -7.05 16.08 2.92
C ARG A 62 -8.49 15.85 2.45
N GLY A 63 -9.06 16.80 1.71
CA GLY A 63 -10.44 16.71 1.22
C GLY A 63 -11.52 17.20 2.20
N ARG A 64 -11.18 17.87 3.30
CA ARG A 64 -12.09 18.44 4.31
C ARG A 64 -12.90 17.43 5.15
N GLN A 65 -12.69 16.12 4.97
CA GLN A 65 -13.47 15.05 5.63
C GLN A 65 -12.87 14.49 6.93
N GLY A 66 -11.91 15.18 7.55
CA GLY A 66 -11.24 14.69 8.74
C GLY A 66 -10.11 13.67 8.43
N LEU A 67 -9.56 13.04 9.46
CA LEU A 67 -8.54 12.01 9.32
C LEU A 67 -9.18 10.68 8.91
N SER A 68 -8.52 9.96 7.99
CA SER A 68 -9.01 8.65 7.52
C SER A 68 -9.09 7.63 8.67
N ARG A 69 -10.23 6.94 8.75
CA ARG A 69 -10.50 5.80 9.64
C ARG A 69 -10.59 4.47 8.89
N LYS A 70 -10.32 4.48 7.56
CA LYS A 70 -10.46 3.31 6.68
C LYS A 70 -9.38 2.26 6.95
N GLY A 71 -9.74 1.01 6.71
CA GLY A 71 -8.85 -0.15 6.85
C GLY A 71 -8.79 -0.72 8.26
N GLN A 72 -8.26 -1.95 8.37
CA GLN A 72 -8.28 -2.78 9.59
C GLN A 72 -7.56 -2.17 10.82
N LYS A 73 -6.75 -1.14 10.61
CA LYS A 73 -6.01 -0.45 11.68
C LYS A 73 -6.54 0.96 11.97
N GLY A 74 -7.67 1.37 11.38
CA GLY A 74 -8.26 2.68 11.59
C GLY A 74 -7.58 3.83 10.83
N GLY A 75 -6.92 3.54 9.71
CA GLY A 75 -6.34 4.55 8.82
C GLY A 75 -5.34 5.48 9.50
N SER A 76 -5.42 6.78 9.19
CA SER A 76 -4.55 7.81 9.80
C SER A 76 -4.86 7.98 11.30
N MET A 77 -6.12 7.90 11.73
CA MET A 77 -6.47 7.96 13.15
C MET A 77 -5.89 6.77 13.91
N GLY A 78 -5.87 5.57 13.30
CA GLY A 78 -5.24 4.39 13.89
C GLY A 78 -3.73 4.55 14.06
N ASP A 79 -3.05 5.28 13.18
CA ASP A 79 -1.62 5.61 13.34
C ASP A 79 -1.40 6.57 14.52
N TYR A 80 -2.27 7.57 14.71
CA TYR A 80 -2.27 8.44 15.89
C TYR A 80 -2.50 7.63 17.17
N ALA A 81 -3.54 6.79 17.20
CA ALA A 81 -3.83 5.95 18.36
C ALA A 81 -2.68 5.00 18.70
N ALA A 82 -2.04 4.37 17.70
CA ALA A 82 -0.90 3.50 17.91
C ALA A 82 0.30 4.22 18.53
N LYS A 83 0.54 5.50 18.15
CA LYS A 83 1.62 6.31 18.70
C LYS A 83 1.29 6.86 20.07
N VAL A 84 0.09 7.38 20.29
CA VAL A 84 -0.40 7.83 21.60
C VAL A 84 -0.40 6.68 22.60
N SER A 85 -0.82 5.48 22.20
CA SER A 85 -0.82 4.29 23.05
C SER A 85 0.59 3.93 23.60
N GLN A 86 1.66 4.28 22.85
CA GLN A 86 3.02 4.08 23.36
C GLN A 86 3.31 5.03 24.53
N LEU A 87 2.92 6.32 24.40
CA LEU A 87 3.06 7.29 25.49
C LEU A 87 2.19 6.89 26.69
N VAL A 88 0.93 6.50 26.46
CA VAL A 88 0.01 6.01 27.49
C VAL A 88 0.62 4.86 28.29
N ARG A 89 1.34 3.95 27.63
CA ARG A 89 2.04 2.84 28.31
C ARG A 89 3.18 3.33 29.20
N LEU A 90 3.97 4.29 28.74
CA LEU A 90 5.08 4.87 29.50
C LEU A 90 4.57 5.64 30.70
N LEU A 91 3.56 6.49 30.51
CA LEU A 91 2.90 7.24 31.58
C LEU A 91 2.30 6.31 32.66
N TYR A 92 1.63 5.24 32.23
CA TYR A 92 1.06 4.25 33.14
C TYR A 92 2.13 3.51 33.97
N ARG A 93 3.23 3.11 33.32
CA ARG A 93 4.38 2.46 33.98
C ARG A 93 4.94 3.36 35.08
N ASP A 94 5.08 4.63 34.79
CA ASP A 94 5.70 5.60 35.69
C ASP A 94 4.68 6.26 36.64
N LYS A 95 3.39 5.84 36.58
CA LYS A 95 2.27 6.39 37.38
C LYS A 95 2.16 7.91 37.25
N LEU A 96 2.39 8.42 36.03
CA LEU A 96 2.43 9.85 35.74
C LEU A 96 1.19 10.28 34.97
N ASP A 97 0.53 11.35 35.44
CA ASP A 97 -0.53 11.99 34.67
C ASP A 97 0.07 12.75 33.46
N PRO A 98 -0.56 12.73 32.30
CA PRO A 98 -0.06 13.44 31.11
C PRO A 98 0.25 14.93 31.35
N ILE A 99 -0.55 15.62 32.18
CA ILE A 99 -0.35 17.05 32.47
C ILE A 99 0.87 17.30 33.36
N ASN A 100 1.33 16.30 34.09
CA ASN A 100 2.50 16.39 34.97
C ASN A 100 3.82 16.01 34.27
N LEU A 101 3.76 15.72 32.95
CA LEU A 101 4.95 15.38 32.17
C LEU A 101 5.81 16.63 31.94
N ASN A 102 7.08 16.56 32.29
CA ASN A 102 8.06 17.63 32.06
C ASN A 102 9.01 17.31 30.89
N ASP A 103 9.78 18.29 30.47
CA ASP A 103 10.72 18.26 29.34
C ASP A 103 11.77 17.14 29.44
N GLY A 104 12.37 16.99 30.62
CA GLY A 104 13.35 15.94 30.88
C GLY A 104 12.78 14.55 30.69
N ARG A 105 11.61 14.29 31.28
CA ARG A 105 10.94 12.98 31.17
C ARG A 105 10.45 12.70 29.77
N PHE A 106 9.99 13.72 29.04
CA PHE A 106 9.65 13.58 27.62
C PHE A 106 10.89 13.18 26.79
N SER A 107 12.04 13.80 27.07
CA SER A 107 13.32 13.45 26.43
C SER A 107 13.74 12.01 26.70
N ASP A 108 13.57 11.54 27.94
CA ASP A 108 13.85 10.14 28.32
C ASP A 108 12.96 9.17 27.54
N TYR A 109 11.67 9.45 27.40
CA TYR A 109 10.75 8.62 26.62
C TYR A 109 11.11 8.57 25.14
N ILE A 110 11.55 9.67 24.54
CA ILE A 110 12.06 9.70 23.16
C ILE A 110 13.35 8.86 23.05
N ALA A 111 14.25 8.95 24.02
CA ALA A 111 15.47 8.14 24.05
C ALA A 111 15.16 6.64 24.20
N GLU A 112 14.17 6.29 25.04
CA GLU A 112 13.72 4.91 25.25
C GLU A 112 13.18 4.29 23.95
N ILE A 113 12.24 4.97 23.27
CA ILE A 113 11.69 4.45 22.01
C ILE A 113 12.72 4.40 20.88
N ARG A 114 13.79 5.18 20.95
CA ARG A 114 14.92 5.15 20.01
C ARG A 114 15.80 3.92 20.23
N LYS A 115 16.01 3.53 21.51
CA LYS A 115 16.83 2.38 21.90
C LYS A 115 16.09 1.04 21.75
N GLU A 116 14.74 1.05 21.59
CA GLU A 116 14.00 -0.20 21.38
C GLU A 116 14.60 -1.00 20.21
N THR A 117 14.97 -2.26 20.47
CA THR A 117 15.49 -3.17 19.45
C THR A 117 14.38 -3.98 18.79
N SER A 118 14.63 -4.43 17.57
CA SER A 118 13.70 -5.31 16.86
C SER A 118 13.67 -6.70 17.49
N SER A 119 12.48 -7.23 17.74
CA SER A 119 12.32 -8.64 18.21
C SER A 119 12.82 -9.68 17.21
N TYR A 120 12.95 -9.32 15.93
CA TYR A 120 13.44 -10.20 14.85
C TYR A 120 14.95 -10.07 14.62
N ASN A 121 15.53 -8.92 14.94
CA ASN A 121 16.97 -8.67 14.84
C ASN A 121 17.39 -7.69 15.93
N PRO A 122 17.92 -8.20 17.06
CA PRO A 122 18.34 -7.37 18.20
C PRO A 122 19.43 -6.35 17.89
N SER A 123 20.21 -6.55 16.81
CA SER A 123 21.24 -5.62 16.37
C SER A 123 20.67 -4.38 15.64
N GLN A 124 19.37 -4.37 15.34
CA GLN A 124 18.75 -3.26 14.62
C GLN A 124 17.69 -2.56 15.49
N PRO A 125 17.60 -1.22 15.41
CA PRO A 125 16.56 -0.49 16.12
C PRO A 125 15.18 -0.88 15.54
N LYS A 126 14.20 -1.01 16.41
CA LYS A 126 12.81 -1.31 16.04
C LYS A 126 12.18 -0.20 15.20
N LYS A 127 12.58 1.03 15.43
CA LYS A 127 12.08 2.23 14.74
C LYS A 127 13.23 2.96 14.03
N SER A 128 12.97 3.41 12.81
CA SER A 128 13.86 4.36 12.15
C SER A 128 13.82 5.72 12.84
N GLN A 129 14.88 6.52 12.69
CA GLN A 129 14.94 7.88 13.22
C GLN A 129 13.73 8.74 12.80
N ASN A 130 13.32 8.65 11.53
CA ASN A 130 12.13 9.36 11.05
C ASN A 130 10.82 8.87 11.70
N SER A 131 10.74 7.60 12.08
CA SER A 131 9.60 7.04 12.83
C SER A 131 9.58 7.54 14.27
N VAL A 132 10.75 7.68 14.92
CA VAL A 132 10.87 8.30 16.26
C VAL A 132 10.38 9.74 16.21
N ILE A 133 10.89 10.56 15.26
CA ILE A 133 10.46 11.95 15.08
C ILE A 133 8.93 12.04 14.82
N SER A 134 8.40 11.17 13.97
CA SER A 134 6.96 11.14 13.69
C SER A 134 6.14 10.75 14.92
N THR A 135 6.64 9.86 15.78
CA THR A 135 6.01 9.47 17.04
C THR A 135 6.04 10.64 18.03
N GLY A 136 7.21 11.26 18.24
CA GLY A 136 7.36 12.40 19.13
C GLY A 136 6.48 13.59 18.72
N ARG A 137 6.34 13.89 17.43
CA ARG A 137 5.43 14.96 16.95
C ARG A 137 3.97 14.69 17.27
N ILE A 138 3.52 13.44 17.21
CA ILE A 138 2.16 13.09 17.62
C ILE A 138 2.02 13.15 19.12
N TRP A 139 3.05 12.81 19.90
CA TRP A 139 3.04 12.99 21.34
C TRP A 139 2.95 14.46 21.73
N LEU A 140 3.72 15.35 21.09
CA LEU A 140 3.62 16.81 21.33
C LEU A 140 2.23 17.35 20.97
N ASP A 141 1.63 16.88 19.86
CA ASP A 141 0.28 17.26 19.46
C ASP A 141 -0.78 16.81 20.49
N PHE A 142 -0.65 15.58 20.99
CA PHE A 142 -1.49 15.07 22.07
C PHE A 142 -1.30 15.86 23.37
N LEU A 143 -0.06 16.13 23.77
CA LEU A 143 0.25 16.87 25.00
C LEU A 143 -0.18 18.34 24.90
N SER A 144 -0.11 18.96 23.73
CA SER A 144 -0.73 20.28 23.48
C SER A 144 -2.25 20.24 23.67
N PHE A 145 -2.90 19.12 23.28
CA PHE A 145 -4.32 18.94 23.56
C PHE A 145 -4.58 18.78 25.06
N VAL A 146 -3.76 18.01 25.78
CA VAL A 146 -3.83 17.83 27.23
C VAL A 146 -3.72 19.18 27.94
N GLY A 147 -2.71 19.98 27.61
CA GLY A 147 -2.55 21.33 28.20
C GLY A 147 -3.78 22.18 27.99
N ARG A 148 -4.31 22.30 26.76
CA ARG A 148 -5.54 23.06 26.50
C ARG A 148 -6.75 22.53 27.28
N PHE A 149 -6.86 21.22 27.43
CA PHE A 149 -7.95 20.60 28.20
C PHE A 149 -7.91 20.98 29.67
N HIS A 150 -6.72 21.15 30.25
CA HIS A 150 -6.51 21.58 31.63
C HIS A 150 -6.39 23.11 31.79
N GLY A 151 -6.55 23.90 30.70
CA GLY A 151 -6.42 25.36 30.76
C GLY A 151 -4.97 25.86 30.60
N GLU A 152 -4.00 25.00 30.49
CA GLU A 152 -2.57 25.32 30.33
C GLU A 152 -2.16 25.42 28.84
N ASN A 153 -2.53 26.50 28.19
CA ASN A 153 -2.30 26.68 26.75
C ASN A 153 -0.82 26.67 26.35
N GLN A 154 0.08 27.03 27.30
CA GLN A 154 1.53 27.06 27.08
C GLN A 154 2.26 25.77 27.51
N PHE A 155 1.53 24.72 27.87
CA PHE A 155 2.09 23.44 28.33
C PHE A 155 3.16 22.89 27.37
N VAL A 156 2.89 22.97 26.07
CA VAL A 156 3.85 22.64 25.00
C VAL A 156 4.16 23.90 24.21
N SER A 157 5.23 24.57 24.57
CA SER A 157 5.69 25.82 23.95
C SER A 157 7.20 26.00 24.18
N GLU A 158 7.79 27.06 23.70
CA GLU A 158 9.23 27.36 23.91
C GLU A 158 9.56 27.57 25.39
N THR A 159 8.61 28.06 26.18
CA THR A 159 8.77 28.36 27.62
C THR A 159 7.93 27.46 28.52
N GLY A 160 7.23 26.50 27.95
CA GLY A 160 6.31 25.61 28.66
C GLY A 160 6.99 24.49 29.45
N SER A 161 6.17 23.67 30.11
CA SER A 161 6.63 22.45 30.80
C SER A 161 7.30 21.46 29.87
N ILE A 162 6.92 21.45 28.59
CA ILE A 162 7.59 20.73 27.51
C ILE A 162 8.03 21.74 26.46
N ARG A 163 9.35 21.86 26.26
CA ARG A 163 9.95 22.88 25.43
C ARG A 163 9.97 22.46 23.96
N ALA A 164 9.03 22.99 23.20
CA ALA A 164 8.91 22.71 21.76
C ALA A 164 8.75 24.02 20.98
N HIS A 165 9.41 24.12 19.85
CA HIS A 165 9.29 25.25 18.93
C HIS A 165 8.58 24.83 17.63
N GLN A 166 8.08 25.80 16.89
CA GLN A 166 7.43 25.56 15.61
C GLN A 166 8.45 25.63 14.47
N GLU A 167 8.64 24.51 13.77
CA GLU A 167 9.36 24.49 12.49
C GLU A 167 8.42 24.76 11.31
N CYS A 168 8.79 25.71 10.47
CA CYS A 168 8.08 26.05 9.26
C CYS A 168 8.60 25.24 8.07
N HIS A 169 7.73 24.45 7.42
CA HIS A 169 8.04 23.77 6.17
C HIS A 169 7.26 24.39 5.01
N LYS A 170 7.96 25.03 4.10
CA LYS A 170 7.41 25.60 2.87
C LYS A 170 7.45 24.55 1.76
N THR A 171 6.30 24.22 1.16
CA THR A 171 6.18 23.35 0.00
C THR A 171 5.28 24.00 -1.04
N THR A 172 5.60 23.82 -2.31
CA THR A 172 4.75 24.34 -3.40
C THR A 172 3.68 23.29 -3.74
N SER A 173 2.43 23.74 -3.88
CA SER A 173 1.33 22.88 -4.36
C SER A 173 1.48 22.56 -5.84
N LYS A 174 0.66 21.64 -6.36
CA LYS A 174 0.58 21.32 -7.79
C LYS A 174 0.23 22.53 -8.66
N THR A 175 -0.53 23.48 -8.11
CA THR A 175 -0.98 24.71 -8.76
C THR A 175 -0.02 25.88 -8.54
N GLY A 176 1.23 25.62 -8.13
CA GLY A 176 2.20 26.68 -7.84
C GLY A 176 1.99 27.41 -6.50
N LYS A 177 0.89 27.19 -5.80
CA LYS A 177 0.58 27.86 -4.53
C LYS A 177 1.53 27.39 -3.42
N LEU A 178 2.15 28.33 -2.72
CA LEU A 178 2.97 28.04 -1.54
C LEU A 178 2.10 27.48 -0.40
N ILE A 179 2.42 26.27 0.03
CA ILE A 179 1.81 25.65 1.21
C ILE A 179 2.81 25.71 2.35
N VAL A 180 2.46 26.45 3.39
CA VAL A 180 3.23 26.53 4.62
C VAL A 180 2.64 25.53 5.63
N LYS A 181 3.49 24.67 6.19
CA LYS A 181 3.11 23.73 7.23
C LYS A 181 3.99 23.94 8.45
N TYR A 182 3.36 24.03 9.60
CA TYR A 182 4.04 24.14 10.89
C TYR A 182 4.04 22.78 11.58
N TYR A 183 5.17 22.41 12.15
CA TYR A 183 5.33 21.20 12.95
C TYR A 183 6.02 21.54 14.26
N LEU A 184 5.53 20.99 15.35
CA LEU A 184 6.26 21.04 16.61
C LEU A 184 7.53 20.22 16.52
N HIS A 185 8.63 20.81 16.96
CA HIS A 185 9.93 20.18 17.07
C HIS A 185 10.45 20.28 18.50
N HIS A 186 11.09 19.21 18.95
CA HIS A 186 11.70 19.12 20.27
C HIS A 186 13.18 18.75 20.11
N HIS A 187 14.06 19.32 20.94
CA HIS A 187 15.52 19.10 20.85
C HIS A 187 15.93 17.62 20.88
N SER A 188 15.16 16.77 21.61
CA SER A 188 15.44 15.32 21.69
C SER A 188 15.22 14.55 20.39
N PHE A 189 14.60 15.14 19.37
CA PHE A 189 14.28 14.40 18.15
C PHE A 189 15.48 14.05 17.29
N GLY A 190 16.52 14.89 17.28
CA GLY A 190 17.68 14.75 16.40
C GLY A 190 17.35 14.97 14.92
N SER A 191 18.35 14.86 14.07
CA SER A 191 18.24 15.15 12.65
C SER A 191 17.46 14.09 11.87
N ARG A 192 16.69 14.51 10.87
CA ARG A 192 16.02 13.61 9.94
C ARG A 192 17.04 12.90 9.05
N ARG A 193 16.88 11.58 8.93
CA ARG A 193 17.63 10.81 7.92
C ARG A 193 16.89 10.86 6.58
N ARG A 194 17.66 10.98 5.49
CA ARG A 194 17.08 10.82 4.15
C ARG A 194 16.44 9.45 4.05
N PRO A 195 15.19 9.33 3.53
CA PRO A 195 14.58 8.03 3.32
C PRO A 195 15.47 7.17 2.43
N HIS A 196 15.73 5.93 2.84
CA HIS A 196 16.40 4.99 1.97
C HIS A 196 15.51 4.74 0.74
N ARG A 197 16.06 4.96 -0.45
CA ARG A 197 15.36 4.64 -1.69
C ARG A 197 15.15 3.13 -1.75
N ARG A 198 13.96 2.72 -2.12
CA ARG A 198 13.62 1.30 -2.32
C ARG A 198 13.68 1.03 -3.79
N ASP A 199 14.58 0.13 -4.19
CA ASP A 199 14.69 -0.27 -5.59
C ASP A 199 13.47 -1.08 -6.02
N PRO A 200 13.05 -0.99 -7.29
CA PRO A 200 12.04 -1.86 -7.85
C PRO A 200 12.44 -3.34 -7.72
N VAL A 201 11.47 -4.25 -7.65
CA VAL A 201 11.75 -5.68 -7.76
C VAL A 201 12.23 -5.98 -9.17
N SER A 202 13.37 -6.66 -9.30
CA SER A 202 13.91 -7.05 -10.61
C SER A 202 13.18 -8.28 -11.19
N GLN A 203 13.25 -8.47 -12.51
CA GLN A 203 12.71 -9.67 -13.16
C GLN A 203 13.39 -10.95 -12.67
N GLU A 204 14.69 -10.89 -12.37
CA GLU A 204 15.44 -12.00 -11.77
C GLU A 204 14.84 -12.38 -10.40
N GLN A 205 14.58 -11.39 -9.54
CA GLN A 205 13.97 -11.63 -8.24
C GLN A 205 12.57 -12.24 -8.36
N ILE A 206 11.77 -11.81 -9.35
CA ILE A 206 10.46 -12.41 -9.63
C ILE A 206 10.61 -13.87 -10.04
N GLY A 207 11.59 -14.19 -10.89
CA GLY A 207 11.91 -15.57 -11.28
C GLY A 207 12.31 -16.43 -10.08
N LEU A 208 13.16 -15.92 -9.17
CA LEU A 208 13.53 -16.60 -7.93
C LEU A 208 12.33 -16.85 -7.00
N LEU A 209 11.41 -15.89 -6.87
CA LEU A 209 10.19 -16.07 -6.08
C LEU A 209 9.30 -17.18 -6.69
N LYS A 210 9.12 -17.20 -8.00
CA LYS A 210 8.35 -18.24 -8.70
C LYS A 210 9.00 -19.62 -8.56
N ALA A 211 10.31 -19.71 -8.69
CA ALA A 211 11.06 -20.94 -8.45
C ALA A 211 10.90 -21.43 -6.99
N ALA A 212 10.95 -20.53 -6.02
CA ALA A 212 10.72 -20.86 -4.61
C ALA A 212 9.30 -21.38 -4.35
N ILE A 213 8.28 -20.85 -5.02
CA ILE A 213 6.89 -21.35 -4.93
C ILE A 213 6.83 -22.81 -5.41
N ARG A 214 7.47 -23.14 -6.54
CA ARG A 214 7.49 -24.52 -7.06
C ARG A 214 8.15 -25.49 -6.09
N LYS A 215 9.28 -25.10 -5.50
CA LYS A 215 10.10 -25.93 -4.60
C LYS A 215 9.60 -25.98 -3.15
N CYS A 216 8.71 -25.08 -2.73
CA CYS A 216 8.25 -25.07 -1.33
C CYS A 216 7.41 -26.32 -1.01
N LYS A 217 7.44 -26.75 0.28
CA LYS A 217 6.66 -27.90 0.79
C LYS A 217 5.19 -27.57 1.11
N SER A 218 4.71 -26.38 0.69
CA SER A 218 3.33 -25.96 0.95
C SER A 218 2.32 -26.76 0.13
N PRO A 219 1.05 -26.89 0.59
CA PRO A 219 -0.04 -27.51 -0.16
C PRO A 219 -0.26 -26.84 -1.52
N SER A 220 -0.82 -27.59 -2.49
CA SER A 220 -1.11 -27.11 -3.84
C SER A 220 -1.89 -25.81 -3.83
N PHE A 221 -2.95 -25.73 -3.04
CA PHE A 221 -3.75 -24.51 -2.86
C PHE A 221 -2.89 -23.28 -2.54
N VAL A 222 -1.97 -23.41 -1.57
CA VAL A 222 -1.11 -22.30 -1.14
C VAL A 222 -0.12 -21.91 -2.24
N LYS A 223 0.44 -22.89 -2.96
CA LYS A 223 1.35 -22.63 -4.10
C LYS A 223 0.65 -21.86 -5.20
N VAL A 224 -0.54 -22.31 -5.62
CA VAL A 224 -1.31 -21.64 -6.68
C VAL A 224 -1.73 -20.24 -6.24
N ARG A 225 -2.19 -20.07 -5.01
CA ARG A 225 -2.52 -18.76 -4.44
C ARG A 225 -1.34 -17.81 -4.42
N MET A 226 -0.15 -18.27 -4.00
CA MET A 226 1.09 -17.48 -4.01
C MET A 226 1.49 -17.10 -5.43
N GLY A 227 1.34 -18.00 -6.40
CA GLY A 227 1.58 -17.72 -7.82
C GLY A 227 0.68 -16.60 -8.33
N CYS A 228 -0.63 -16.72 -8.11
CA CYS A 228 -1.59 -15.66 -8.47
C CYS A 228 -1.29 -14.32 -7.77
N LEU A 229 -0.84 -14.36 -6.52
CA LEU A 229 -0.46 -13.15 -5.78
C LEU A 229 0.73 -12.43 -6.43
N ILE A 230 1.80 -13.16 -6.76
CA ILE A 230 3.01 -12.59 -7.37
C ILE A 230 2.69 -12.05 -8.77
N ASP A 231 1.94 -12.80 -9.58
CA ASP A 231 1.54 -12.38 -10.92
C ASP A 231 0.67 -11.11 -10.86
N LEU A 232 -0.36 -11.05 -10.01
CA LEU A 232 -1.19 -9.86 -9.85
C LEU A 232 -0.40 -8.63 -9.38
N LEU A 233 0.52 -8.79 -8.44
CA LEU A 233 1.37 -7.68 -7.98
C LEU A 233 2.27 -7.17 -9.11
N ASN A 234 2.85 -8.06 -9.91
CA ASN A 234 3.72 -7.72 -11.03
C ASN A 234 2.94 -7.04 -12.17
N ASP A 235 1.81 -7.61 -12.56
CA ASP A 235 1.08 -7.22 -13.76
C ASP A 235 0.17 -5.99 -13.54
N THR A 236 -0.18 -5.67 -12.30
CA THR A 236 -1.10 -4.55 -11.98
C THR A 236 -0.49 -3.46 -11.12
N GLY A 237 0.67 -3.72 -10.52
CA GLY A 237 1.25 -2.84 -9.52
C GLY A 237 0.31 -2.54 -8.35
N ALA A 238 -0.58 -3.48 -8.00
CA ALA A 238 -1.61 -3.28 -6.99
C ALA A 238 -1.02 -3.07 -5.60
N ARG A 239 -1.70 -2.25 -4.78
CA ARG A 239 -1.37 -2.13 -3.36
C ARG A 239 -1.86 -3.38 -2.62
N ARG A 240 -1.19 -3.75 -1.53
CA ARG A 240 -1.57 -4.91 -0.72
C ARG A 240 -3.03 -4.90 -0.24
N GLU A 241 -3.59 -3.72 0.02
CA GLU A 241 -5.01 -3.57 0.40
C GLU A 241 -5.93 -3.77 -0.81
N GLU A 242 -5.55 -3.28 -1.99
CA GLU A 242 -6.28 -3.51 -3.25
C GLU A 242 -6.33 -5.01 -3.57
N ILE A 243 -5.21 -5.73 -3.37
CA ILE A 243 -5.15 -7.19 -3.50
C ILE A 243 -6.02 -7.90 -2.46
N ALA A 244 -5.99 -7.47 -1.19
CA ALA A 244 -6.80 -8.07 -0.13
C ALA A 244 -8.31 -7.88 -0.35
N ASN A 245 -8.70 -6.80 -1.03
CA ASN A 245 -10.09 -6.47 -1.31
C ASN A 245 -10.58 -6.97 -2.68
N LEU A 246 -9.69 -7.53 -3.52
CA LEU A 246 -10.06 -8.07 -4.83
C LEU A 246 -11.19 -9.09 -4.69
N ARG A 247 -12.19 -8.97 -5.55
CA ARG A 247 -13.36 -9.84 -5.59
C ARG A 247 -13.29 -10.85 -6.74
N VAL A 248 -13.92 -11.98 -6.56
CA VAL A 248 -14.11 -12.98 -7.63
C VAL A 248 -14.85 -12.35 -8.82
N GLU A 249 -15.88 -11.56 -8.54
CA GLU A 249 -16.67 -10.87 -9.56
C GLU A 249 -15.84 -9.90 -10.44
N ASP A 250 -14.81 -9.23 -9.87
CA ASP A 250 -13.96 -8.33 -10.63
C ASP A 250 -13.15 -9.08 -11.69
N VAL A 251 -12.67 -10.28 -11.36
CA VAL A 251 -11.94 -11.16 -12.29
C VAL A 251 -12.89 -11.69 -13.36
N LEU A 252 -14.08 -12.16 -12.97
CA LEU A 252 -15.07 -12.70 -13.91
C LEU A 252 -15.58 -11.63 -14.88
N ARG A 253 -15.82 -10.41 -14.38
CA ARG A 253 -16.21 -9.26 -15.21
C ARG A 253 -15.11 -8.88 -16.20
N ALA A 254 -13.84 -8.84 -15.75
CA ALA A 254 -12.71 -8.56 -16.64
C ALA A 254 -12.62 -9.59 -17.79
N MET A 255 -12.92 -10.85 -17.52
CA MET A 255 -12.92 -11.91 -18.56
C MET A 255 -14.01 -11.76 -19.62
N GLN A 256 -15.09 -11.06 -19.31
CA GLN A 256 -16.22 -10.82 -20.24
C GLN A 256 -16.00 -9.59 -21.13
N MET A 257 -14.97 -8.78 -20.83
CA MET A 257 -14.68 -7.59 -21.61
C MET A 257 -13.88 -7.93 -22.86
N GLU A 258 -14.20 -7.31 -23.98
CA GLU A 258 -13.38 -7.35 -25.21
C GLU A 258 -11.94 -6.88 -24.94
N HIS A 259 -11.80 -5.81 -24.15
CA HIS A 259 -10.53 -5.30 -23.65
C HIS A 259 -10.47 -5.45 -22.12
N PRO A 260 -9.90 -6.55 -21.62
CA PRO A 260 -9.90 -6.86 -20.19
C PRO A 260 -9.33 -5.76 -19.30
N LEU A 261 -10.14 -5.31 -18.35
CA LEU A 261 -9.78 -4.32 -17.34
C LEU A 261 -10.10 -4.85 -15.96
N LEU A 262 -9.09 -5.05 -15.12
CA LEU A 262 -9.29 -5.48 -13.74
C LEU A 262 -9.59 -4.27 -12.84
N ARG A 263 -10.74 -4.29 -12.19
CA ARG A 263 -11.16 -3.30 -11.20
C ARG A 263 -10.41 -3.53 -9.88
N LEU A 264 -9.87 -2.45 -9.30
CA LEU A 264 -9.19 -2.46 -8.01
C LEU A 264 -9.70 -1.32 -7.14
N ASP A 265 -10.18 -1.65 -5.93
CA ASP A 265 -10.66 -0.66 -4.95
C ASP A 265 -9.53 0.14 -4.34
N THR A 266 -9.56 1.46 -4.45
CA THR A 266 -8.52 2.36 -3.96
C THR A 266 -8.90 3.02 -2.65
N LEU A 267 -8.39 2.53 -1.51
CA LEU A 267 -8.68 3.06 -0.17
C LEU A 267 -8.19 4.49 0.11
N LYS A 268 -7.32 5.05 -0.73
CA LYS A 268 -6.74 6.39 -0.52
C LYS A 268 -7.54 7.53 -1.13
N ARG A 269 -8.64 7.24 -1.77
CA ARG A 269 -9.57 8.21 -2.36
C ARG A 269 -10.88 8.22 -1.57
N GLU A 270 -11.82 9.04 -2.02
CA GLU A 270 -13.20 9.06 -1.50
C GLU A 270 -13.85 7.67 -1.56
N GLU A 271 -14.92 7.48 -0.84
CA GLU A 271 -15.64 6.22 -0.82
C GLU A 271 -16.02 5.80 -2.25
N GLY A 272 -15.75 4.54 -2.61
CA GLY A 272 -15.99 4.02 -3.96
C GLY A 272 -14.94 4.39 -5.00
N ALA A 273 -13.80 4.98 -4.63
CA ALA A 273 -12.74 5.26 -5.61
C ALA A 273 -12.12 3.97 -6.14
N GLU A 274 -12.26 3.76 -7.42
CA GLU A 274 -11.80 2.61 -8.17
C GLU A 274 -10.71 3.00 -9.17
N ARG A 275 -9.91 2.02 -9.57
CA ARG A 275 -9.05 2.13 -10.74
C ARG A 275 -9.16 0.86 -11.57
N PHE A 276 -9.03 1.02 -12.87
CA PHE A 276 -9.07 -0.08 -13.82
C PHE A 276 -7.68 -0.26 -14.41
N VAL A 277 -7.18 -1.48 -14.37
CA VAL A 277 -5.85 -1.83 -14.88
C VAL A 277 -6.01 -2.82 -16.01
N PRO A 278 -5.42 -2.56 -17.19
CA PRO A 278 -5.40 -3.53 -18.27
C PRO A 278 -4.70 -4.81 -17.82
N VAL A 279 -5.30 -5.95 -18.12
CA VAL A 279 -4.76 -7.27 -17.80
C VAL A 279 -4.83 -8.19 -19.03
N PHE A 280 -3.96 -9.17 -19.09
CA PHE A 280 -3.88 -10.11 -20.21
C PHE A 280 -4.82 -11.30 -19.99
N ILE A 281 -5.30 -11.89 -21.09
CA ILE A 281 -6.15 -13.09 -21.05
C ILE A 281 -5.39 -14.25 -20.42
N THR A 282 -4.08 -14.37 -20.67
CA THR A 282 -3.19 -15.36 -20.04
C THR A 282 -3.22 -15.27 -18.51
N ALA A 283 -3.12 -14.05 -17.97
CA ALA A 283 -3.20 -13.82 -16.53
C ALA A 283 -4.59 -14.15 -15.99
N LEU A 284 -5.67 -13.68 -16.64
CA LEU A 284 -7.05 -13.94 -16.20
C LEU A 284 -7.40 -15.42 -16.18
N LYS A 285 -6.91 -16.22 -17.14
CA LYS A 285 -7.14 -17.68 -17.14
C LYS A 285 -6.52 -18.36 -15.93
N LYS A 286 -5.32 -17.98 -15.52
CA LYS A 286 -4.68 -18.48 -14.27
C LYS A 286 -5.53 -18.12 -13.04
N LEU A 287 -5.99 -16.86 -12.96
CA LEU A 287 -6.87 -16.41 -11.87
C LEU A 287 -8.18 -17.18 -11.85
N ARG A 288 -8.76 -17.44 -13.02
CA ARG A 288 -9.98 -18.25 -13.17
C ARG A 288 -9.76 -19.68 -12.70
N GLN A 289 -8.65 -20.30 -13.06
CA GLN A 289 -8.30 -21.65 -12.59
C GLN A 289 -8.22 -21.71 -11.07
N TYR A 290 -7.60 -20.71 -10.43
CA TYR A 290 -7.57 -20.62 -8.96
C TYR A 290 -9.00 -20.54 -8.39
N ILE A 291 -9.88 -19.71 -8.97
CA ILE A 291 -11.28 -19.58 -8.52
C ILE A 291 -12.00 -20.93 -8.61
N ASP A 292 -11.94 -21.57 -9.78
CA ASP A 292 -12.78 -22.72 -10.10
C ASP A 292 -12.29 -24.02 -9.46
N VAL A 293 -10.99 -24.16 -9.23
CA VAL A 293 -10.40 -25.39 -8.70
C VAL A 293 -10.04 -25.21 -7.22
N GLU A 294 -9.06 -24.39 -6.93
CA GLU A 294 -8.44 -24.35 -5.61
C GLU A 294 -9.32 -23.63 -4.58
N ARG A 295 -9.77 -22.42 -4.92
CA ARG A 295 -10.62 -21.62 -4.02
C ARG A 295 -11.95 -22.29 -3.76
N ARG A 296 -12.59 -22.85 -4.81
CA ARG A 296 -13.88 -23.54 -4.69
C ARG A 296 -13.81 -24.72 -3.73
N LYS A 297 -12.71 -25.51 -3.72
CA LYS A 297 -12.52 -26.61 -2.78
C LYS A 297 -12.54 -26.11 -1.33
N ILE A 298 -11.80 -25.04 -1.03
CA ILE A 298 -11.74 -24.46 0.32
C ILE A 298 -13.12 -23.90 0.72
N MET A 299 -13.77 -23.13 -0.15
CA MET A 299 -15.05 -22.53 0.18
C MET A 299 -16.13 -23.62 0.46
N ARG A 300 -16.16 -24.70 -0.32
CA ARG A 300 -17.05 -25.81 -0.07
C ARG A 300 -16.76 -26.57 1.23
N SER A 301 -15.48 -26.70 1.61
CA SER A 301 -15.10 -27.40 2.85
C SER A 301 -15.44 -26.61 4.11
N VAL A 302 -15.38 -25.27 4.06
CA VAL A 302 -15.56 -24.41 5.22
C VAL A 302 -17.01 -23.88 5.32
N TYR A 303 -17.61 -23.51 4.19
CA TYR A 303 -18.97 -22.92 4.12
C TYR A 303 -19.93 -23.94 3.51
N LYS A 304 -20.45 -24.86 4.32
CA LYS A 304 -21.35 -25.94 3.89
C LYS A 304 -22.65 -25.43 3.24
N ASP A 305 -23.13 -24.24 3.63
CA ASP A 305 -24.41 -23.67 3.22
C ASP A 305 -24.30 -22.64 2.07
N GLY A 306 -23.23 -22.66 1.30
CA GLY A 306 -23.12 -21.88 0.06
C GLY A 306 -22.94 -20.37 0.21
N GLN A 307 -22.74 -19.84 1.41
CA GLN A 307 -22.47 -18.40 1.63
C GLN A 307 -21.03 -18.03 1.34
N ASP A 308 -20.68 -17.91 0.05
CA ASP A 308 -19.39 -17.38 -0.37
C ASP A 308 -19.36 -15.85 -0.20
N HIS A 309 -18.40 -15.35 0.58
CA HIS A 309 -18.23 -13.91 0.80
C HIS A 309 -17.65 -13.16 -0.41
N GLY A 310 -17.30 -13.84 -1.52
CA GLY A 310 -16.87 -13.25 -2.78
C GLY A 310 -15.45 -12.68 -2.84
N TYR A 311 -14.65 -12.68 -1.76
CA TYR A 311 -13.26 -12.25 -1.82
C TYR A 311 -12.40 -13.26 -2.57
N PHE A 312 -11.47 -12.74 -3.41
CA PHE A 312 -10.63 -13.57 -4.26
C PHE A 312 -9.64 -14.40 -3.45
N PHE A 313 -8.82 -13.77 -2.60
CA PHE A 313 -7.83 -14.45 -1.78
C PHE A 313 -8.40 -14.89 -0.44
N VAL A 314 -8.31 -16.19 -0.16
CA VAL A 314 -8.84 -16.80 1.07
C VAL A 314 -7.76 -17.58 1.82
N SER A 315 -7.96 -17.73 3.13
CA SER A 315 -7.16 -18.57 3.99
C SER A 315 -7.48 -20.05 3.74
N GLU A 316 -6.47 -20.90 3.63
CA GLU A 316 -6.64 -22.34 3.48
C GLU A 316 -7.40 -22.98 4.65
N THR A 317 -7.10 -22.55 5.88
CA THR A 317 -7.65 -23.17 7.10
C THR A 317 -9.01 -22.64 7.51
N THR A 318 -9.29 -21.36 7.26
CA THR A 318 -10.51 -20.71 7.77
C THR A 318 -11.48 -20.27 6.67
N GLY A 319 -11.09 -20.37 5.39
CA GLY A 319 -11.86 -19.84 4.28
C GLY A 319 -12.07 -18.31 4.30
N ARG A 320 -11.69 -17.62 5.37
CA ARG A 320 -11.85 -16.16 5.49
C ARG A 320 -10.92 -15.44 4.51
N ARG A 321 -11.30 -14.22 4.12
CA ARG A 321 -10.47 -13.38 3.26
C ARG A 321 -9.07 -13.18 3.85
N LEU A 322 -8.06 -13.14 3.00
CA LEU A 322 -6.71 -12.77 3.43
C LEU A 322 -6.65 -11.29 3.78
N THR A 323 -5.99 -11.00 4.91
CA THR A 323 -5.71 -9.62 5.30
C THR A 323 -4.49 -9.08 4.55
N SER A 324 -4.37 -7.77 4.42
CA SER A 324 -3.17 -7.14 3.85
C SER A 324 -1.89 -7.46 4.62
N ALA A 325 -2.02 -7.77 5.91
CA ALA A 325 -0.91 -8.24 6.74
C ALA A 325 -0.49 -9.67 6.35
N ALA A 326 -1.46 -10.56 6.12
CA ALA A 326 -1.19 -11.93 5.67
C ALA A 326 -0.49 -11.93 4.30
N ILE A 327 -0.95 -11.10 3.35
CA ILE A 327 -0.29 -10.90 2.05
C ILE A 327 1.17 -10.46 2.22
N SER A 328 1.43 -9.49 3.12
CA SER A 328 2.80 -9.05 3.38
C SER A 328 3.68 -10.17 3.98
N ASN A 329 3.09 -11.01 4.84
CA ASN A 329 3.79 -12.16 5.43
C ASN A 329 4.07 -13.24 4.38
N GLU A 330 3.17 -13.50 3.45
CA GLU A 330 3.40 -14.45 2.33
C GLU A 330 4.58 -14.00 1.47
N ILE A 331 4.62 -12.72 1.07
CA ILE A 331 5.76 -12.16 0.31
C ILE A 331 7.07 -12.30 1.09
N LEU A 332 7.04 -12.02 2.40
CA LEU A 332 8.22 -12.16 3.27
C LEU A 332 8.70 -13.61 3.36
N THR A 333 7.77 -14.56 3.49
CA THR A 333 8.07 -16.00 3.53
C THR A 333 8.69 -16.46 2.21
N LEU A 334 8.09 -16.08 1.08
CA LEU A 334 8.62 -16.39 -0.25
C LEU A 334 10.02 -15.80 -0.46
N ARG A 335 10.23 -14.55 -0.06
CA ARG A 335 11.55 -13.92 -0.13
C ARG A 335 12.62 -14.72 0.61
N LYS A 336 12.29 -15.19 1.81
CA LYS A 336 13.21 -16.02 2.62
C LYS A 336 13.48 -17.35 1.95
N LEU A 337 12.45 -18.03 1.45
CA LEU A 337 12.58 -19.31 0.72
C LEU A 337 13.39 -19.16 -0.57
N ALA A 338 13.26 -18.04 -1.25
CA ALA A 338 14.02 -17.71 -2.45
C ALA A 338 15.47 -17.28 -2.16
N GLY A 339 15.89 -17.17 -0.91
CA GLY A 339 17.23 -16.72 -0.53
C GLY A 339 17.55 -15.26 -0.87
N ILE A 340 16.52 -14.44 -1.15
CA ILE A 340 16.71 -13.05 -1.57
C ILE A 340 17.06 -12.20 -0.35
N LYS A 341 18.29 -11.67 -0.31
CA LYS A 341 18.77 -10.79 0.78
C LYS A 341 18.12 -9.40 0.71
N ALA A 342 17.92 -8.87 -0.48
CA ALA A 342 17.28 -7.57 -0.69
C ALA A 342 15.83 -7.58 -0.19
N GLN A 343 15.30 -6.42 0.18
CA GLN A 343 13.90 -6.30 0.61
C GLN A 343 12.97 -6.53 -0.60
N VAL A 344 11.91 -7.31 -0.42
CA VAL A 344 10.82 -7.50 -1.39
C VAL A 344 9.49 -7.27 -0.70
N THR A 345 8.69 -6.36 -1.21
CA THR A 345 7.37 -6.00 -0.67
C THR A 345 6.39 -5.68 -1.80
N ALA A 346 5.08 -5.75 -1.56
CA ALA A 346 4.07 -5.34 -2.54
C ALA A 346 4.30 -3.92 -3.10
N HIS A 347 4.85 -3.01 -2.28
CA HIS A 347 5.15 -1.66 -2.73
C HIS A 347 6.29 -1.62 -3.76
N MET A 348 7.27 -2.51 -3.65
CA MET A 348 8.39 -2.60 -4.60
C MET A 348 7.97 -3.24 -5.93
N PHE A 349 7.00 -4.16 -5.94
CA PHE A 349 6.33 -4.61 -7.18
C PHE A 349 5.63 -3.44 -7.88
N ARG A 350 4.95 -2.59 -7.12
CA ARG A 350 4.33 -1.39 -7.66
C ARG A 350 5.38 -0.41 -8.23
N HIS A 351 6.52 -0.26 -7.59
CA HIS A 351 7.64 0.51 -8.13
C HIS A 351 8.11 -0.09 -9.47
N ALA A 352 8.29 -1.43 -9.54
CA ALA A 352 8.67 -2.12 -10.76
C ALA A 352 7.65 -1.92 -11.89
N PHE A 353 6.36 -2.10 -11.60
CA PHE A 353 5.28 -1.89 -12.58
C PHE A 353 5.31 -0.48 -13.16
N ILE A 354 5.40 0.55 -12.31
CA ILE A 354 5.42 1.94 -12.75
C ILE A 354 6.70 2.25 -13.53
N THR A 355 7.86 1.81 -13.06
CA THR A 355 9.14 1.98 -13.77
C THR A 355 9.09 1.34 -15.15
N ASN A 356 8.54 0.13 -15.27
CA ASN A 356 8.40 -0.56 -16.55
C ASN A 356 7.45 0.18 -17.49
N LEU A 357 6.32 0.71 -17.00
CA LEU A 357 5.45 1.57 -17.82
C LEU A 357 6.23 2.76 -18.38
N PHE A 358 7.01 3.47 -17.55
CA PHE A 358 7.81 4.59 -18.03
C PHE A 358 8.87 4.19 -19.03
N LYS A 359 9.56 3.07 -18.83
CA LYS A 359 10.50 2.55 -19.82
C LYS A 359 9.85 2.35 -21.18
N LEU A 360 8.68 1.71 -21.20
CA LEU A 360 7.94 1.45 -22.42
C LEU A 360 7.47 2.76 -23.10
N PHE A 361 7.07 3.76 -22.33
CA PHE A 361 6.70 5.07 -22.89
C PHE A 361 7.90 5.83 -23.46
N ILE A 362 9.05 5.80 -22.77
CA ILE A 362 10.30 6.39 -23.26
C ILE A 362 10.70 5.75 -24.59
N GLN A 363 10.64 4.41 -24.67
CA GLN A 363 10.96 3.65 -25.88
C GLN A 363 9.99 3.98 -27.03
N ARG A 364 8.67 4.00 -26.75
CA ARG A 364 7.64 4.32 -27.75
C ARG A 364 7.83 5.69 -28.39
N HIS A 365 8.18 6.70 -27.61
CA HIS A 365 8.34 8.06 -28.07
C HIS A 365 9.76 8.44 -28.46
N GLN A 366 10.70 7.47 -28.45
CA GLN A 366 12.13 7.66 -28.77
C GLN A 366 12.77 8.83 -28.00
N LEU A 367 12.34 9.02 -26.76
CA LEU A 367 12.81 10.12 -25.92
C LEU A 367 14.26 9.85 -25.47
N THR A 368 15.13 10.81 -25.76
CA THR A 368 16.57 10.64 -25.55
C THR A 368 17.02 11.14 -24.19
N ASN A 369 16.26 12.03 -23.57
CA ASN A 369 16.63 12.62 -22.29
C ASN A 369 15.41 12.92 -21.39
N VAL A 370 15.70 13.19 -20.11
CA VAL A 370 14.69 13.46 -19.07
C VAL A 370 13.83 14.69 -19.37
N ASP A 371 14.41 15.70 -20.02
CA ASP A 371 13.71 16.96 -20.28
C ASP A 371 12.73 16.83 -21.47
N GLU A 372 13.08 16.06 -22.49
CA GLU A 372 12.14 15.67 -23.54
C GLU A 372 10.96 14.88 -23.00
N PHE A 373 11.23 13.93 -22.08
CA PHE A 373 10.18 13.18 -21.43
C PHE A 373 9.28 14.08 -20.57
N ARG A 374 9.85 15.01 -19.83
CA ARG A 374 9.06 16.00 -19.06
C ARG A 374 8.18 16.87 -19.96
N ARG A 375 8.70 17.34 -21.09
CA ARG A 375 7.91 18.08 -22.08
C ARG A 375 6.79 17.21 -22.64
N ALA A 376 7.08 16.01 -23.09
CA ALA A 376 6.07 15.06 -23.58
C ALA A 376 4.99 14.74 -22.53
N LEU A 377 5.36 14.65 -21.25
CA LEU A 377 4.42 14.50 -20.13
C LEU A 377 3.52 15.74 -19.96
N LEU A 378 4.06 16.94 -20.11
CA LEU A 378 3.31 18.19 -19.95
C LEU A 378 2.39 18.46 -21.15
N ASP A 379 2.83 18.11 -22.36
CA ASP A 379 2.11 18.33 -23.61
C ASP A 379 1.00 17.29 -23.85
N SER A 380 1.07 16.12 -23.22
CA SER A 380 0.11 15.02 -23.40
C SER A 380 -0.77 14.81 -22.19
N GLN A 381 -1.89 15.50 -22.11
CA GLN A 381 -2.90 15.27 -21.07
C GLN A 381 -3.41 13.81 -21.07
N THR A 382 -3.53 13.19 -22.25
CA THR A 382 -3.95 11.80 -22.43
C THR A 382 -2.98 10.83 -21.78
N PHE A 383 -1.67 11.03 -21.94
CA PHE A 383 -0.62 10.22 -21.39
C PHE A 383 -0.58 10.23 -19.84
N ILE A 384 -0.68 11.42 -19.26
CA ILE A 384 -0.78 11.58 -17.80
C ILE A 384 -2.06 10.93 -17.28
N ALA A 385 -3.18 11.07 -18.00
CA ALA A 385 -4.44 10.47 -17.63
C ALA A 385 -4.36 8.93 -17.60
N GLU A 386 -3.76 8.30 -18.62
CA GLU A 386 -3.56 6.83 -18.66
C GLU A 386 -2.69 6.34 -17.52
N ILE A 387 -1.49 6.91 -17.34
CA ILE A 387 -0.61 6.52 -16.22
C ILE A 387 -1.30 6.73 -14.88
N THR A 388 -1.97 7.86 -14.69
CA THR A 388 -2.69 8.17 -13.46
C THR A 388 -3.84 7.21 -13.23
N SER A 389 -4.57 6.84 -14.27
CA SER A 389 -5.64 5.86 -14.22
C SER A 389 -5.13 4.50 -13.77
N TRP A 390 -4.10 3.97 -14.43
CA TRP A 390 -3.57 2.63 -14.14
C TRP A 390 -2.80 2.56 -12.84
N THR A 391 -2.05 3.61 -12.50
CA THR A 391 -1.25 3.63 -11.27
C THR A 391 -2.01 4.19 -10.08
N GLY A 392 -3.10 4.94 -10.30
CA GLY A 392 -3.82 5.64 -9.23
C GLY A 392 -2.96 6.69 -8.52
N HIS A 393 -1.96 7.30 -9.21
CA HIS A 393 -1.21 8.44 -8.71
C HIS A 393 -1.96 9.74 -9.01
N LEU A 394 -1.91 10.67 -8.05
CA LEU A 394 -2.52 12.00 -8.18
C LEU A 394 -1.48 13.11 -8.32
N ASP A 395 -0.18 12.77 -8.26
CA ASP A 395 0.88 13.77 -8.12
C ASP A 395 2.06 13.50 -9.06
N ASN A 396 2.34 14.46 -9.94
CA ASN A 396 3.46 14.41 -10.87
C ASN A 396 4.82 14.25 -10.14
N LYS A 397 4.97 14.85 -8.94
CA LYS A 397 6.18 14.69 -8.12
C LYS A 397 6.40 13.24 -7.65
N SER A 398 5.31 12.48 -7.46
CA SER A 398 5.41 11.05 -7.13
C SER A 398 5.89 10.22 -8.31
N VAL A 399 5.81 10.76 -9.51
CA VAL A 399 6.15 10.11 -10.78
C VAL A 399 7.60 10.41 -11.17
N GLU A 400 8.14 11.57 -10.79
CA GLU A 400 9.47 12.04 -11.18
C GLU A 400 10.61 11.08 -10.80
N HIS A 401 10.48 10.42 -9.65
CA HIS A 401 11.45 9.41 -9.23
C HIS A 401 11.54 8.23 -10.20
N TYR A 402 10.39 7.77 -10.73
CA TYR A 402 10.33 6.64 -11.67
C TYR A 402 10.91 6.99 -13.04
N ILE A 403 10.82 8.25 -13.45
CA ILE A 403 11.41 8.75 -14.69
C ILE A 403 12.92 8.57 -14.65
N HIS A 404 13.58 9.01 -13.58
CA HIS A 404 15.03 8.87 -13.42
C HIS A 404 15.48 7.41 -13.38
N VAL A 405 14.73 6.53 -12.72
CA VAL A 405 15.04 5.08 -12.69
C VAL A 405 14.87 4.48 -14.07
N ALA A 406 13.79 4.83 -14.80
CA ALA A 406 13.54 4.31 -16.15
C ALA A 406 14.64 4.73 -17.15
N PHE A 407 15.08 5.98 -17.13
CA PHE A 407 16.19 6.43 -17.99
C PHE A 407 17.54 5.78 -17.62
N GLY A 408 17.82 5.60 -16.32
CA GLY A 408 19.01 4.90 -15.88
C GLY A 408 19.10 3.46 -16.40
N ASP A 409 17.96 2.77 -16.46
CA ASP A 409 17.89 1.39 -16.95
C ASP A 409 17.91 1.29 -18.49
N LEU A 410 17.45 2.34 -19.21
CA LEU A 410 17.38 2.34 -20.67
C LEU A 410 18.68 2.75 -21.36
N SER A 411 19.66 3.27 -20.64
CA SER A 411 20.96 3.66 -21.22
C SER A 411 21.66 2.54 -22.00
N ASN A 412 21.19 1.29 -21.87
CA ASN A 412 21.71 0.10 -22.55
C ASN A 412 20.78 -0.51 -23.62
N TYR A 413 19.63 0.10 -23.95
CA TYR A 413 18.66 -0.50 -24.89
C TYR A 413 18.43 0.37 -26.14
N LYS A 414 18.68 -0.22 -27.31
CA LYS A 414 18.59 0.43 -28.64
C LYS A 414 17.49 -0.16 -29.55
N GLU A 415 16.37 -0.63 -29.06
CA GLU A 415 15.31 -1.12 -29.97
C GLU A 415 13.96 -0.49 -29.69
N THR A 416 13.37 0.06 -30.75
CA THR A 416 12.10 0.79 -30.77
C THR A 416 10.95 -0.16 -31.04
N VAL A 417 9.99 -0.25 -30.13
CA VAL A 417 8.72 -0.98 -30.35
C VAL A 417 7.55 -0.01 -30.34
N SER A 418 6.66 -0.15 -31.30
CA SER A 418 5.63 0.85 -31.61
C SER A 418 4.47 0.94 -30.61
N SER A 419 4.21 -0.09 -29.80
CA SER A 419 3.09 -0.15 -28.87
C SER A 419 3.50 -0.57 -27.46
N VAL A 420 3.13 0.22 -26.46
CA VAL A 420 3.39 -0.11 -25.05
C VAL A 420 2.68 -1.40 -24.64
N HIS A 421 1.43 -1.56 -25.04
CA HIS A 421 0.63 -2.75 -24.73
C HIS A 421 1.18 -4.00 -25.42
N LEU A 422 1.55 -3.88 -26.69
CA LEU A 422 2.12 -4.99 -27.45
C LEU A 422 3.45 -5.44 -26.82
N VAL A 423 4.33 -4.51 -26.44
CA VAL A 423 5.58 -4.86 -25.76
C VAL A 423 5.33 -5.52 -24.40
N MET A 424 4.36 -5.04 -23.65
CA MET A 424 3.98 -5.69 -22.39
C MET A 424 3.48 -7.12 -22.63
N ALA A 425 2.65 -7.34 -23.66
CA ALA A 425 2.14 -8.65 -24.04
C ALA A 425 3.29 -9.61 -24.45
N ILE A 426 4.24 -9.12 -25.28
CA ILE A 426 5.43 -9.88 -25.68
C ILE A 426 6.30 -10.23 -24.46
N HIS A 427 6.57 -9.27 -23.58
CA HIS A 427 7.35 -9.53 -22.36
C HIS A 427 6.65 -10.55 -21.47
N LYS A 428 5.31 -10.48 -21.35
CA LYS A 428 4.52 -11.45 -20.60
C LYS A 428 4.65 -12.85 -21.19
N TYR A 429 4.47 -12.98 -22.50
CA TYR A 429 4.64 -14.25 -23.21
C TYR A 429 6.05 -14.84 -23.00
N MET A 430 7.10 -14.03 -23.17
CA MET A 430 8.49 -14.49 -22.96
C MET A 430 8.74 -14.96 -21.52
N ALA A 431 8.18 -14.26 -20.54
CA ALA A 431 8.31 -14.65 -19.13
C ALA A 431 7.62 -16.00 -18.85
N GLU A 432 6.42 -16.21 -19.38
CA GLU A 432 5.67 -17.46 -19.24
C GLU A 432 6.35 -18.63 -19.98
N GLN A 433 6.91 -18.39 -21.16
CA GLN A 433 7.71 -19.39 -21.89
C GLN A 433 8.96 -19.79 -21.09
N LYS A 434 9.65 -18.83 -20.49
CA LYS A 434 10.81 -19.11 -19.65
C LYS A 434 10.41 -19.93 -18.41
N GLU A 435 9.27 -19.64 -17.83
CA GLU A 435 8.73 -20.41 -16.69
C GLU A 435 8.40 -21.84 -17.09
N LEU A 436 7.75 -22.04 -18.26
CA LEU A 436 7.46 -23.38 -18.78
C LEU A 436 8.73 -24.20 -19.06
N ARG A 437 9.78 -23.57 -19.62
CA ARG A 437 11.08 -24.23 -19.83
C ARG A 437 11.71 -24.66 -18.49
N ALA A 438 11.67 -23.78 -17.49
CA ALA A 438 12.17 -24.14 -16.17
C ALA A 438 11.40 -25.33 -15.54
N MET A 439 10.08 -25.41 -15.75
CA MET A 439 9.29 -26.56 -15.31
C MET A 439 9.66 -27.84 -16.06
N LEU A 440 9.98 -27.76 -17.36
CA LEU A 440 10.47 -28.90 -18.13
C LEU A 440 11.82 -29.38 -17.58
N GLU A 441 12.75 -28.49 -17.30
CA GLU A 441 14.05 -28.80 -16.70
C GLU A 441 13.89 -29.40 -15.28
N GLU A 442 12.83 -29.02 -14.55
CA GLU A 442 12.47 -29.55 -13.23
C GLU A 442 11.73 -30.91 -13.31
N GLY A 443 11.55 -31.49 -14.51
CA GLY A 443 10.99 -32.83 -14.72
C GLY A 443 9.52 -32.90 -15.16
N MET A 444 8.96 -31.82 -15.70
CA MET A 444 7.63 -31.87 -16.33
C MET A 444 7.65 -32.81 -17.54
N PRO A 445 6.64 -33.68 -17.74
CA PRO A 445 6.53 -34.51 -18.94
C PRO A 445 6.49 -33.69 -20.23
N VAL A 446 7.20 -34.15 -21.25
CA VAL A 446 7.31 -33.45 -22.55
C VAL A 446 5.94 -33.21 -23.19
N ASP A 447 5.02 -34.18 -23.11
CA ASP A 447 3.67 -34.05 -23.64
C ASP A 447 2.85 -32.98 -22.91
N GLU A 448 3.07 -32.84 -21.61
CA GLU A 448 2.43 -31.79 -20.81
C GLU A 448 3.01 -30.41 -21.15
N TYR A 449 4.33 -30.32 -21.32
CA TYR A 449 5.00 -29.12 -21.78
C TYR A 449 4.47 -28.68 -23.16
N ALA A 450 4.37 -29.61 -24.13
CA ALA A 450 3.86 -29.31 -25.45
C ALA A 450 2.44 -28.79 -25.46
N ARG A 451 1.55 -29.39 -24.64
CA ARG A 451 0.16 -28.89 -24.47
C ARG A 451 0.10 -27.51 -23.87
N LYS A 452 0.89 -27.26 -22.80
CA LYS A 452 0.94 -25.96 -22.14
C LYS A 452 1.56 -24.88 -23.01
N SER A 453 2.59 -25.21 -23.81
CA SER A 453 3.23 -24.28 -24.75
C SER A 453 2.24 -23.84 -25.83
N ARG A 454 1.52 -24.77 -26.49
CA ARG A 454 0.49 -24.44 -27.48
C ARG A 454 -0.62 -23.58 -26.88
N ALA A 455 -1.12 -23.94 -25.69
CA ALA A 455 -2.15 -23.15 -25.01
C ALA A 455 -1.66 -21.73 -24.66
N LEU A 456 -0.38 -21.57 -24.38
CA LEU A 456 0.23 -20.27 -24.12
C LEU A 456 0.37 -19.45 -25.40
N GLU A 457 0.77 -20.07 -26.51
CA GLU A 457 0.84 -19.46 -27.84
C GLU A 457 -0.53 -18.93 -28.28
N ASP A 458 -1.58 -19.76 -28.23
CA ASP A 458 -2.96 -19.36 -28.57
C ASP A 458 -3.47 -18.19 -27.71
N MET A 459 -3.05 -18.13 -26.45
CA MET A 459 -3.44 -17.03 -25.55
C MET A 459 -2.64 -15.76 -25.86
N ALA A 460 -1.35 -15.87 -26.14
CA ALA A 460 -0.49 -14.75 -26.48
C ALA A 460 -0.94 -14.07 -27.78
N GLU A 461 -1.35 -14.85 -28.77
CA GLU A 461 -1.88 -14.33 -30.03
C GLU A 461 -3.12 -13.45 -29.80
N LYS A 462 -4.03 -13.87 -28.91
CA LYS A 462 -5.18 -13.04 -28.51
C LYS A 462 -4.78 -11.78 -27.76
N ASP A 463 -3.81 -11.86 -26.85
CA ASP A 463 -3.29 -10.71 -26.13
C ASP A 463 -2.61 -9.71 -27.08
N PHE A 464 -1.91 -10.19 -28.13
CA PHE A 464 -1.30 -9.34 -29.17
C PHE A 464 -2.36 -8.64 -30.02
N LEU A 465 -3.39 -9.36 -30.47
CA LEU A 465 -4.52 -8.78 -31.21
C LEU A 465 -5.23 -7.68 -30.41
N ILE A 466 -5.53 -7.94 -29.12
CA ILE A 466 -6.16 -6.95 -28.23
C ILE A 466 -5.25 -5.72 -28.06
N ALA A 467 -3.93 -5.91 -27.95
CA ALA A 467 -2.99 -4.82 -27.81
C ALA A 467 -2.95 -3.93 -29.06
N GLU A 468 -2.97 -4.52 -30.25
CA GLU A 468 -3.03 -3.82 -31.54
C GLU A 468 -4.36 -3.07 -31.74
N GLN A 469 -5.48 -3.68 -31.38
CA GLN A 469 -6.81 -3.04 -31.47
C GLN A 469 -6.92 -1.82 -30.57
N ARG A 470 -6.43 -1.91 -29.33
CA ARG A 470 -6.39 -0.75 -28.41
C ARG A 470 -5.57 0.40 -28.96
N GLU A 471 -4.43 0.10 -29.57
CA GLU A 471 -3.60 1.14 -30.18
C GLU A 471 -4.32 1.81 -31.35
N SER A 472 -4.94 1.03 -32.23
CA SER A 472 -5.72 1.53 -33.37
C SER A 472 -6.90 2.40 -32.94
N ALA A 473 -7.60 2.04 -31.85
CA ALA A 473 -8.70 2.83 -31.31
C ALA A 473 -8.24 4.19 -30.76
N LEU A 474 -7.09 4.22 -30.05
CA LEU A 474 -6.48 5.46 -29.54
C LEU A 474 -6.03 6.39 -30.66
N PHE A 475 -5.52 5.87 -31.77
CA PHE A 475 -5.16 6.65 -32.94
C PHE A 475 -6.37 7.25 -33.66
N ARG A 476 -7.51 6.53 -33.73
CA ARG A 476 -8.76 7.05 -34.34
C ARG A 476 -9.39 8.15 -33.50
N GLN A 477 -9.37 8.06 -32.18
CA GLN A 477 -9.85 9.13 -31.30
C GLN A 477 -9.02 10.43 -31.44
N LYS A 478 -7.72 10.32 -31.70
CA LYS A 478 -6.86 11.49 -31.95
C LYS A 478 -7.12 12.18 -33.29
N LYS A 479 -7.56 11.45 -34.33
CA LYS A 479 -7.86 12.02 -35.65
C LYS A 479 -9.29 12.57 -35.77
N GLY A 480 -10.20 12.21 -34.91
CA GLY A 480 -11.58 12.67 -34.92
C GLY A 480 -11.89 13.86 -34.00
N GLY A 481 -10.90 14.40 -33.31
CA GLY A 481 -11.03 15.54 -32.38
C GLY A 481 -10.25 16.78 -32.79
N SER A 482 -9.94 16.97 -34.06
CA SER A 482 -9.34 18.21 -34.64
C SER A 482 -10.34 18.92 -35.54
#